data_b5b7c26710f23df1681cd8a21bcf349c
#
_entry.id   b5b7c26710f23df1681cd8a21bcf349c
#
_cell.length_a   1.000
_cell.length_b   1.000
_cell.length_c   1.000
_cell.angle_alpha   90.00
_cell.angle_beta   90.00
_cell.angle_gamma   90.00
#
_symmetry.space_group_name_H-M   'P 1'
#
loop_
_entity.id
_entity.type
_entity.pdbx_description
1 polymer ?
#
loop_
_entity_poly.entity_id
_entity_poly.type
_entity_poly.pdbx_seq_one_letter_code
_entity_poly.pdbx_strand_id
1 'polypeptide(L)'
;MNTKVFITISLALVISIFANVALGFNVSSKSQENKEYSELNKELKGEIKSLKTGLNEAEGIITDEQLANSSDAKKVVESFFKTQYDYNSETYKERYEKIKSYVNDEVYGQLTSAGIPEIPNVKFENKINNLKLYMTAQNKELTGLVLLNTVYKIEGVESPETTQIFQVTVSEENGKQQIVSLEVLGTFASMSES
;
A
#
# COMPACT_ATOMS: atom_id res chain seq x y z
N MET A 1 -49.02 -71.84 31.06
CA MET A 1 -48.82 -70.45 30.61
C MET A 1 -49.92 -70.10 29.63
N ASN A 2 -50.73 -69.07 29.91
CA ASN A 2 -51.93 -68.79 29.11
C ASN A 2 -51.53 -68.40 27.64
N THR A 3 -52.02 -69.17 26.68
CA THR A 3 -51.78 -68.99 25.22
C THR A 3 -51.97 -67.51 24.76
N LYS A 4 -52.95 -66.85 25.37
CA LYS A 4 -53.25 -65.41 25.10
C LYS A 4 -52.09 -64.51 25.54
N VAL A 5 -51.41 -64.79 26.68
CA VAL A 5 -50.24 -63.98 27.12
C VAL A 5 -49.04 -64.20 26.20
N PHE A 6 -48.83 -65.41 25.69
CA PHE A 6 -47.75 -65.69 24.79
C PHE A 6 -47.92 -64.96 23.43
N ILE A 7 -49.16 -64.92 22.90
CA ILE A 7 -49.51 -64.22 21.65
C ILE A 7 -49.29 -62.73 21.82
N THR A 8 -49.70 -62.13 22.94
CA THR A 8 -49.48 -60.65 23.19
C THR A 8 -47.99 -60.28 23.28
N ILE A 9 -47.22 -61.12 23.97
CA ILE A 9 -45.77 -60.90 24.09
C ILE A 9 -45.07 -61.01 22.72
N SER A 10 -45.45 -62.02 21.91
CA SER A 10 -44.88 -62.21 20.61
C SER A 10 -45.25 -61.07 19.66
N LEU A 11 -46.47 -60.53 19.71
CA LEU A 11 -46.89 -59.37 18.94
C LEU A 11 -46.16 -58.10 19.33
N ALA A 12 -46.00 -57.88 20.65
CA ALA A 12 -45.25 -56.73 21.15
C ALA A 12 -43.76 -56.76 20.72
N LEU A 13 -43.16 -57.97 20.69
CA LEU A 13 -41.77 -58.15 20.27
C LEU A 13 -41.60 -57.86 18.77
N VAL A 14 -42.54 -58.31 17.92
CA VAL A 14 -42.53 -58.01 16.50
C VAL A 14 -42.67 -56.51 16.25
N ILE A 15 -43.58 -55.82 16.93
CA ILE A 15 -43.75 -54.37 16.80
C ILE A 15 -42.45 -53.64 17.26
N SER A 16 -41.84 -54.07 18.34
CA SER A 16 -40.57 -53.51 18.83
C SER A 16 -39.43 -53.65 17.81
N ILE A 17 -39.33 -54.79 17.12
CA ILE A 17 -38.33 -55.01 16.07
C ILE A 17 -38.58 -54.06 14.91
N PHE A 18 -39.82 -53.94 14.43
CA PHE A 18 -40.16 -52.99 13.32
C PHE A 18 -39.86 -51.53 13.71
N ALA A 19 -40.21 -51.15 14.94
CA ALA A 19 -39.91 -49.78 15.41
C ALA A 19 -38.40 -49.49 15.47
N ASN A 20 -37.58 -50.43 15.94
CA ASN A 20 -36.13 -50.28 15.98
C ASN A 20 -35.52 -50.23 14.58
N VAL A 21 -36.02 -51.05 13.62
CA VAL A 21 -35.59 -51.01 12.21
C VAL A 21 -35.94 -49.65 11.59
N ALA A 22 -37.15 -49.16 11.79
CA ALA A 22 -37.57 -47.85 11.29
C ALA A 22 -36.75 -46.68 11.87
N LEU A 23 -36.45 -46.74 13.16
CA LEU A 23 -35.58 -45.77 13.84
C LEU A 23 -34.14 -45.85 13.29
N GLY A 24 -33.62 -47.04 13.06
CA GLY A 24 -32.29 -47.24 12.46
C GLY A 24 -32.16 -46.61 11.06
N PHE A 25 -33.16 -46.79 10.21
CA PHE A 25 -33.20 -46.14 8.88
C PHE A 25 -33.26 -44.62 8.98
N ASN A 26 -34.10 -44.09 9.89
CA ASN A 26 -34.25 -42.65 10.07
C ASN A 26 -32.94 -42.00 10.55
N VAL A 27 -32.26 -42.62 11.52
CA VAL A 27 -30.97 -42.17 12.05
C VAL A 27 -29.87 -42.23 10.96
N SER A 28 -29.86 -43.32 10.17
CA SER A 28 -28.90 -43.45 9.07
C SER A 28 -29.11 -42.37 7.99
N SER A 29 -30.36 -42.11 7.59
CA SER A 29 -30.68 -41.07 6.64
C SER A 29 -30.29 -39.67 7.11
N LYS A 30 -30.62 -39.34 8.38
CA LYS A 30 -30.22 -38.05 8.98
C LYS A 30 -28.71 -37.93 9.15
N SER A 31 -27.99 -39.01 9.42
CA SER A 31 -26.52 -38.99 9.47
C SER A 31 -25.92 -38.68 8.09
N GLN A 32 -26.53 -39.21 7.03
CA GLN A 32 -26.08 -38.94 5.67
C GLN A 32 -26.36 -37.49 5.25
N GLU A 33 -27.56 -36.98 5.52
CA GLU A 33 -27.90 -35.56 5.31
C GLU A 33 -26.94 -34.63 6.06
N ASN A 34 -26.63 -34.94 7.34
CA ASN A 34 -25.69 -34.15 8.11
C ASN A 34 -24.27 -34.13 7.52
N LYS A 35 -23.81 -35.24 6.93
CA LYS A 35 -22.53 -35.29 6.23
C LYS A 35 -22.56 -34.39 4.98
N GLU A 36 -23.61 -34.50 4.16
CA GLU A 36 -23.80 -33.67 2.95
C GLU A 36 -23.85 -32.17 3.31
N TYR A 37 -24.60 -31.81 4.35
CA TYR A 37 -24.61 -30.43 4.83
C TYR A 37 -23.25 -29.97 5.36
N SER A 38 -22.49 -30.85 6.01
CA SER A 38 -21.15 -30.53 6.49
C SER A 38 -20.18 -30.31 5.35
N GLU A 39 -20.24 -31.13 4.30
CA GLU A 39 -19.41 -30.99 3.10
C GLU A 39 -19.78 -29.72 2.33
N LEU A 40 -21.07 -29.48 2.12
CA LEU A 40 -21.56 -28.26 1.47
C LEU A 40 -21.15 -26.99 2.22
N ASN A 41 -21.28 -27.01 3.56
CA ASN A 41 -20.80 -25.88 4.39
C ASN A 41 -19.30 -25.63 4.27
N LYS A 42 -18.50 -26.70 4.15
CA LYS A 42 -17.06 -26.59 3.95
C LYS A 42 -16.72 -25.99 2.59
N GLU A 43 -17.42 -26.44 1.55
CA GLU A 43 -17.28 -25.92 0.20
C GLU A 43 -17.66 -24.43 0.11
N LEU A 44 -18.85 -24.07 0.62
CA LEU A 44 -19.32 -22.69 0.67
C LEU A 44 -18.38 -21.77 1.44
N LYS A 45 -17.82 -22.23 2.57
CA LYS A 45 -16.81 -21.48 3.32
C LYS A 45 -15.53 -21.27 2.52
N GLY A 46 -15.13 -22.27 1.71
CA GLY A 46 -14.00 -22.17 0.80
C GLY A 46 -14.25 -21.12 -0.28
N GLU A 47 -15.43 -21.16 -0.89
CA GLU A 47 -15.84 -20.21 -1.93
C GLU A 47 -15.93 -18.78 -1.39
N ILE A 48 -16.56 -18.57 -0.22
CA ILE A 48 -16.61 -17.26 0.43
C ILE A 48 -15.20 -16.72 0.70
N LYS A 49 -14.28 -17.58 1.14
CA LYS A 49 -12.89 -17.17 1.39
C LYS A 49 -12.20 -16.74 0.09
N SER A 50 -12.38 -17.53 -0.98
CA SER A 50 -11.81 -17.21 -2.30
C SER A 50 -12.37 -15.91 -2.86
N LEU A 51 -13.69 -15.72 -2.80
CA LEU A 51 -14.34 -14.48 -3.24
C LEU A 51 -13.90 -13.25 -2.46
N LYS A 52 -13.73 -13.38 -1.13
CA LYS A 52 -13.20 -12.28 -0.32
C LYS A 52 -11.76 -11.93 -0.67
N THR A 53 -10.92 -12.93 -0.93
CA THR A 53 -9.54 -12.70 -1.36
C THR A 53 -9.53 -11.98 -2.71
N GLY A 54 -10.28 -12.48 -3.70
CA GLY A 54 -10.38 -11.85 -5.00
C GLY A 54 -10.95 -10.42 -4.96
N LEU A 55 -11.91 -10.16 -4.07
CA LEU A 55 -12.44 -8.80 -3.88
C LEU A 55 -11.38 -7.85 -3.32
N ASN A 56 -10.65 -8.27 -2.28
CA ASN A 56 -9.58 -7.45 -1.69
C ASN A 56 -8.44 -7.16 -2.70
N GLU A 57 -8.08 -8.15 -3.53
CA GLU A 57 -7.10 -7.96 -4.61
C GLU A 57 -7.60 -6.98 -5.66
N ALA A 58 -8.86 -7.10 -6.09
CA ALA A 58 -9.47 -6.19 -7.05
C ALA A 58 -9.58 -4.75 -6.51
N GLU A 59 -9.96 -4.58 -5.24
CA GLU A 59 -9.98 -3.27 -4.57
C GLU A 59 -8.57 -2.67 -4.48
N GLY A 60 -7.55 -3.48 -4.19
CA GLY A 60 -6.15 -3.06 -4.19
C GLY A 60 -5.71 -2.53 -5.56
N ILE A 61 -6.00 -3.26 -6.63
CA ILE A 61 -5.66 -2.87 -8.02
C ILE A 61 -6.34 -1.54 -8.39
N ILE A 62 -7.63 -1.37 -8.08
CA ILE A 62 -8.37 -0.12 -8.35
C ILE A 62 -7.75 1.05 -7.60
N THR A 63 -7.37 0.85 -6.33
CA THR A 63 -6.74 1.89 -5.51
C THR A 63 -5.39 2.30 -6.08
N ASP A 64 -4.56 1.34 -6.49
CA ASP A 64 -3.24 1.61 -7.07
C ASP A 64 -3.36 2.32 -8.42
N GLU A 65 -4.33 1.93 -9.27
CA GLU A 65 -4.59 2.63 -10.53
C GLU A 65 -5.04 4.08 -10.29
N GLN A 66 -5.93 4.32 -9.33
CA GLN A 66 -6.34 5.67 -8.95
C GLN A 66 -5.16 6.50 -8.43
N LEU A 67 -4.30 5.91 -7.61
CA LEU A 67 -3.12 6.57 -7.07
C LEU A 67 -2.09 6.87 -8.15
N ALA A 68 -1.82 5.93 -9.07
CA ALA A 68 -0.92 6.13 -10.21
C ALA A 68 -1.37 7.29 -11.10
N ASN A 69 -2.69 7.51 -11.22
CA ASN A 69 -3.28 8.60 -11.97
C ASN A 69 -3.51 9.88 -11.14
N SER A 70 -3.26 9.83 -9.83
CA SER A 70 -3.46 10.97 -8.94
C SER A 70 -2.53 12.13 -9.29
N SER A 71 -3.12 13.25 -9.67
CA SER A 71 -2.38 14.49 -9.89
C SER A 71 -1.83 15.06 -8.57
N ASP A 72 -2.50 14.83 -7.46
CA ASP A 72 -2.16 15.44 -6.18
C ASP A 72 -0.92 14.80 -5.55
N ALA A 73 -0.79 13.46 -5.60
CA ALA A 73 0.41 12.78 -5.17
C ALA A 73 1.65 13.21 -5.99
N LYS A 74 1.50 13.32 -7.31
CA LYS A 74 2.59 13.81 -8.19
C LYS A 74 2.93 15.28 -7.92
N LYS A 75 1.94 16.13 -7.67
CA LYS A 75 2.15 17.54 -7.30
C LYS A 75 2.90 17.70 -5.99
N VAL A 76 2.67 16.84 -5.01
CA VAL A 76 3.44 16.85 -3.75
C VAL A 76 4.93 16.65 -4.03
N VAL A 77 5.29 15.65 -4.86
CA VAL A 77 6.67 15.41 -5.26
C VAL A 77 7.25 16.62 -6.02
N GLU A 78 6.55 17.10 -7.03
CA GLU A 78 7.00 18.28 -7.79
C GLU A 78 7.21 19.50 -6.91
N SER A 79 6.26 19.78 -6.01
CA SER A 79 6.32 20.94 -5.11
C SER A 79 7.46 20.81 -4.11
N PHE A 80 7.69 19.59 -3.57
CA PHE A 80 8.84 19.34 -2.72
C PHE A 80 10.16 19.62 -3.43
N PHE A 81 10.38 19.04 -4.62
CA PHE A 81 11.63 19.24 -5.35
C PHE A 81 11.84 20.70 -5.76
N LYS A 82 10.79 21.38 -6.22
CA LYS A 82 10.86 22.82 -6.53
C LYS A 82 11.22 23.64 -5.29
N THR A 83 10.59 23.37 -4.15
CA THR A 83 10.86 24.10 -2.90
C THR A 83 12.26 23.81 -2.38
N GLN A 84 12.71 22.56 -2.44
CA GLN A 84 13.99 22.13 -1.88
C GLN A 84 15.19 22.51 -2.73
N TYR A 85 15.03 22.55 -4.07
CA TYR A 85 16.16 22.68 -4.99
C TYR A 85 16.11 23.94 -5.89
N ASP A 86 15.02 24.69 -5.92
CA ASP A 86 14.93 25.99 -6.61
C ASP A 86 14.95 27.11 -5.57
N TYR A 87 16.13 27.62 -5.24
CA TYR A 87 16.34 28.59 -4.19
C TYR A 87 17.50 29.55 -4.50
N ASN A 88 17.52 30.67 -3.78
CA ASN A 88 18.62 31.61 -3.77
C ASN A 88 19.02 31.97 -2.32
N SER A 89 19.99 32.89 -2.17
CA SER A 89 20.49 33.33 -0.87
C SER A 89 19.37 33.82 0.06
N GLU A 90 18.30 34.44 -0.46
CA GLU A 90 17.20 34.98 0.32
C GLU A 90 16.23 33.91 0.80
N THR A 91 15.93 32.92 -0.06
CA THR A 91 14.95 31.85 0.19
C THR A 91 15.55 30.60 0.81
N TYR A 92 16.88 30.55 0.97
CA TYR A 92 17.63 29.37 1.39
C TYR A 92 17.16 28.77 2.70
N LYS A 93 16.96 29.58 3.76
CA LYS A 93 16.49 29.09 5.07
C LYS A 93 14.99 28.76 5.06
N GLU A 94 14.18 29.57 4.41
CA GLU A 94 12.73 29.39 4.37
C GLU A 94 12.29 28.06 3.73
N ARG A 95 13.11 27.51 2.81
CA ARG A 95 12.79 26.26 2.15
C ARG A 95 12.61 25.11 3.15
N TYR A 96 13.39 25.08 4.24
CA TYR A 96 13.30 24.02 5.23
C TYR A 96 11.94 24.02 5.97
N GLU A 97 11.39 25.18 6.24
CA GLU A 97 10.05 25.28 6.81
C GLU A 97 8.97 24.90 5.77
N LYS A 98 9.15 25.32 4.52
CA LYS A 98 8.18 25.07 3.45
C LYS A 98 8.09 23.59 3.07
N ILE A 99 9.21 22.86 3.02
CA ILE A 99 9.21 21.43 2.69
C ILE A 99 8.50 20.56 3.71
N LYS A 100 8.37 21.01 4.95
CA LYS A 100 7.69 20.29 6.03
C LYS A 100 6.24 19.90 5.67
N SER A 101 5.59 20.66 4.81
CA SER A 101 4.23 20.36 4.36
C SER A 101 4.14 19.23 3.35
N TYR A 102 5.26 18.82 2.72
CA TYR A 102 5.32 17.82 1.65
C TYR A 102 5.89 16.47 2.10
N VAL A 103 6.53 16.42 3.26
CA VAL A 103 7.21 15.23 3.78
C VAL A 103 6.66 14.85 5.16
N ASN A 104 6.83 13.59 5.55
CA ASN A 104 6.53 13.19 6.92
C ASN A 104 7.67 13.59 7.88
N ASP A 105 7.45 13.39 9.18
CA ASP A 105 8.40 13.78 10.23
C ASP A 105 9.73 13.03 10.11
N GLU A 106 9.74 11.80 9.64
CA GLU A 106 10.96 11.00 9.45
C GLU A 106 11.83 11.58 8.34
N VAL A 107 11.26 11.81 7.15
CA VAL A 107 11.98 12.42 6.02
C VAL A 107 12.43 13.84 6.36
N TYR A 108 11.56 14.61 7.03
CA TYR A 108 11.96 15.95 7.51
C TYR A 108 13.15 15.90 8.47
N GLY A 109 13.13 14.97 9.42
CA GLY A 109 14.24 14.73 10.34
C GLY A 109 15.53 14.34 9.64
N GLN A 110 15.48 13.50 8.60
CA GLN A 110 16.64 13.13 7.78
C GLN A 110 17.22 14.36 7.07
N LEU A 111 16.38 15.19 6.43
CA LEU A 111 16.78 16.40 5.70
C LEU A 111 17.38 17.48 6.59
N THR A 112 17.03 17.50 7.87
CA THR A 112 17.46 18.51 8.84
C THR A 112 18.41 17.96 9.91
N SER A 113 18.83 16.70 9.81
CA SER A 113 19.66 16.01 10.82
C SER A 113 21.01 16.70 11.10
N ALA A 114 21.60 17.35 10.08
CA ALA A 114 22.84 18.14 10.22
C ALA A 114 22.58 19.59 10.70
N GLY A 115 21.34 19.91 11.07
CA GLY A 115 20.91 21.28 11.33
C GLY A 115 20.63 22.07 10.04
N ILE A 116 19.98 23.23 10.20
CA ILE A 116 19.77 24.16 9.07
C ILE A 116 21.03 25.01 8.94
N PRO A 117 21.75 24.93 7.79
CA PRO A 117 23.01 25.65 7.64
C PRO A 117 22.81 27.17 7.68
N GLU A 118 23.83 27.90 8.15
CA GLU A 118 23.85 29.34 8.04
C GLU A 118 23.96 29.80 6.58
N ILE A 119 23.40 30.97 6.29
CA ILE A 119 23.48 31.54 4.94
C ILE A 119 24.92 32.03 4.69
N PRO A 120 25.63 31.56 3.67
CA PRO A 120 26.93 32.10 3.30
C PRO A 120 26.85 33.60 2.96
N ASN A 121 27.91 34.34 3.24
CA ASN A 121 28.00 35.79 2.95
C ASN A 121 28.28 36.09 1.45
N VAL A 122 27.82 35.22 0.56
CA VAL A 122 27.96 35.33 -0.90
C VAL A 122 26.62 35.15 -1.56
N LYS A 123 26.40 35.75 -2.72
CA LYS A 123 25.19 35.51 -3.50
C LYS A 123 25.30 34.17 -4.17
N PHE A 124 24.30 33.31 -3.94
CA PHE A 124 24.20 32.01 -4.58
C PHE A 124 22.76 31.72 -4.99
N GLU A 125 22.63 30.88 -5.97
CA GLU A 125 21.35 30.42 -6.52
C GLU A 125 21.50 28.96 -6.96
N ASN A 126 20.48 28.15 -6.73
CA ASN A 126 20.33 26.83 -7.32
C ASN A 126 19.04 26.82 -8.14
N LYS A 127 19.15 26.47 -9.41
CA LYS A 127 18.02 26.43 -10.34
C LYS A 127 17.78 25.04 -10.87
N ILE A 128 16.51 24.69 -10.94
CA ILE A 128 16.06 23.49 -11.62
C ILE A 128 15.92 23.79 -13.11
N ASN A 129 16.73 23.12 -13.95
CA ASN A 129 16.58 23.15 -15.39
C ASN A 129 15.55 22.12 -15.88
N ASN A 130 15.51 20.94 -15.23
CA ASN A 130 14.61 19.88 -15.61
C ASN A 130 14.25 19.02 -14.40
N LEU A 131 12.99 18.61 -14.34
CA LEU A 131 12.46 17.72 -13.31
C LEU A 131 11.56 16.69 -14.00
N LYS A 132 11.94 15.41 -13.95
CA LYS A 132 11.16 14.30 -14.52
C LYS A 132 10.79 13.31 -13.45
N LEU A 133 9.53 12.91 -13.43
CA LEU A 133 8.95 11.97 -12.50
C LEU A 133 8.55 10.69 -13.25
N TYR A 134 9.04 9.55 -12.79
CA TYR A 134 8.68 8.21 -13.29
C TYR A 134 8.10 7.43 -12.13
N MET A 135 6.77 7.53 -11.95
CA MET A 135 6.07 7.03 -10.77
C MET A 135 5.17 5.86 -11.14
N THR A 136 5.10 4.88 -10.26
CA THR A 136 4.17 3.74 -10.32
C THR A 136 3.51 3.57 -8.96
N ALA A 137 2.29 3.03 -8.94
CA ALA A 137 1.60 2.74 -7.69
C ALA A 137 1.57 1.23 -7.44
N GLN A 138 1.82 0.86 -6.20
CA GLN A 138 1.74 -0.51 -5.72
C GLN A 138 1.46 -0.50 -4.21
N ASN A 139 0.55 -1.37 -3.75
CA ASN A 139 0.22 -1.52 -2.33
C ASN A 139 -0.21 -0.20 -1.65
N LYS A 140 -0.97 0.64 -2.36
CA LYS A 140 -1.45 1.95 -1.90
C LYS A 140 -0.35 3.02 -1.69
N GLU A 141 0.81 2.80 -2.26
CA GLU A 141 1.90 3.76 -2.27
C GLU A 141 2.27 4.13 -3.70
N LEU A 142 2.61 5.41 -3.92
CA LEU A 142 3.15 5.88 -5.18
C LEU A 142 4.67 5.96 -5.05
N THR A 143 5.39 5.05 -5.70
CA THR A 143 6.85 5.01 -5.65
C THR A 143 7.46 5.24 -7.03
N GLY A 144 8.68 5.71 -7.10
CA GLY A 144 9.37 5.87 -8.37
C GLY A 144 10.66 6.66 -8.30
N LEU A 145 11.12 7.04 -9.48
CA LEU A 145 12.35 7.79 -9.68
C LEU A 145 12.07 9.24 -10.04
N VAL A 146 12.87 10.13 -9.48
CA VAL A 146 12.90 11.54 -9.82
C VAL A 146 14.29 11.85 -10.41
N LEU A 147 14.31 12.36 -11.65
CA LEU A 147 15.50 12.89 -12.28
C LEU A 147 15.46 14.41 -12.17
N LEU A 148 16.43 14.97 -11.48
CA LEU A 148 16.55 16.40 -11.21
C LEU A 148 17.84 16.94 -11.83
N ASN A 149 17.70 17.86 -12.77
CA ASN A 149 18.82 18.59 -13.34
C ASN A 149 18.87 20.00 -12.73
N THR A 150 20.00 20.34 -12.13
CA THR A 150 20.22 21.65 -11.51
C THR A 150 21.49 22.32 -12.00
N VAL A 151 21.49 23.65 -11.98
CA VAL A 151 22.67 24.50 -12.14
C VAL A 151 22.80 25.37 -10.90
N TYR A 152 23.97 25.32 -10.30
CA TYR A 152 24.32 26.15 -9.17
C TYR A 152 25.12 27.38 -9.64
N LYS A 153 24.83 28.54 -9.05
CA LYS A 153 25.50 29.80 -9.39
C LYS A 153 26.01 30.48 -8.13
N ILE A 154 27.27 30.91 -8.13
CA ILE A 154 27.90 31.68 -7.06
C ILE A 154 28.43 33.00 -7.69
N GLU A 155 28.03 34.13 -7.11
CA GLU A 155 28.47 35.46 -7.57
C GLU A 155 28.35 35.65 -9.10
N GLY A 156 27.30 35.03 -9.68
CA GLY A 156 27.03 35.07 -11.12
C GLY A 156 27.77 34.06 -11.99
N VAL A 157 28.68 33.26 -11.41
CA VAL A 157 29.39 32.17 -12.13
C VAL A 157 28.60 30.88 -12.02
N GLU A 158 28.23 30.28 -13.14
CA GLU A 158 27.47 29.04 -13.21
C GLU A 158 28.39 27.82 -13.12
N SER A 159 27.93 26.80 -12.35
CA SER A 159 28.53 25.47 -12.36
C SER A 159 28.09 24.70 -13.61
N PRO A 160 28.80 23.62 -13.99
CA PRO A 160 28.24 22.61 -14.88
C PRO A 160 26.89 22.08 -14.34
N GLU A 161 26.01 21.67 -15.26
CA GLU A 161 24.74 21.05 -14.89
C GLU A 161 24.98 19.74 -14.15
N THR A 162 24.27 19.53 -13.06
CA THR A 162 24.31 18.33 -12.25
C THR A 162 22.99 17.60 -12.37
N THR A 163 23.04 16.29 -12.64
CA THR A 163 21.88 15.41 -12.62
C THR A 163 21.90 14.60 -11.35
N GLN A 164 20.81 14.68 -10.58
CA GLN A 164 20.60 13.85 -9.39
C GLN A 164 19.42 12.89 -9.63
N ILE A 165 19.57 11.67 -9.16
CA ILE A 165 18.53 10.63 -9.24
C ILE A 165 18.10 10.32 -7.82
N PHE A 166 16.80 10.43 -7.58
CA PHE A 166 16.19 10.11 -6.30
C PHE A 166 15.20 8.96 -6.48
N GLN A 167 15.08 8.14 -5.45
CA GLN A 167 13.93 7.28 -5.24
C GLN A 167 13.02 7.94 -4.23
N VAL A 168 11.72 7.98 -4.52
CA VAL A 168 10.72 8.56 -3.63
C VAL A 168 9.53 7.63 -3.46
N THR A 169 8.94 7.65 -2.27
CA THR A 169 7.66 7.00 -2.00
C THR A 169 6.72 8.03 -1.38
N VAL A 170 5.51 8.10 -1.94
CA VAL A 170 4.41 8.93 -1.44
C VAL A 170 3.32 8.02 -0.91
N SER A 171 2.82 8.33 0.27
CA SER A 171 1.69 7.65 0.90
C SER A 171 0.74 8.68 1.50
N GLU A 172 -0.48 8.24 1.78
CA GLU A 172 -1.44 9.08 2.49
C GLU A 172 -1.27 8.91 4.00
N GLU A 173 -0.87 9.99 4.67
CA GLU A 173 -0.79 10.06 6.12
C GLU A 173 -1.75 11.14 6.65
N ASN A 174 -2.63 10.77 7.56
CA ASN A 174 -3.62 11.68 8.17
C ASN A 174 -4.48 12.45 7.15
N GLY A 175 -4.85 11.80 6.04
CA GLY A 175 -5.66 12.39 4.97
C GLY A 175 -4.89 13.35 4.06
N LYS A 176 -3.55 13.32 4.07
CA LYS A 176 -2.69 14.12 3.22
C LYS A 176 -1.66 13.25 2.52
N GLN A 177 -1.42 13.53 1.23
CA GLN A 177 -0.33 12.91 0.50
C GLN A 177 0.99 13.52 0.98
N GLN A 178 1.92 12.68 1.42
CA GLN A 178 3.26 13.09 1.88
C GLN A 178 4.34 12.15 1.37
N ILE A 179 5.54 12.66 1.15
CA ILE A 179 6.72 11.85 0.87
C ILE A 179 7.12 11.17 2.18
N VAL A 180 7.04 9.85 2.20
CA VAL A 180 7.34 9.00 3.36
C VAL A 180 8.71 8.34 3.24
N SER A 181 9.33 8.36 2.06
CA SER A 181 10.71 7.90 1.83
C SER A 181 11.36 8.73 0.74
N LEU A 182 12.61 9.11 0.95
CA LEU A 182 13.44 9.86 0.01
C LEU A 182 14.88 9.37 0.11
N GLU A 183 15.40 8.85 -1.02
CA GLU A 183 16.76 8.36 -1.11
C GLU A 183 17.46 8.95 -2.33
N VAL A 184 18.73 9.35 -2.19
CA VAL A 184 19.59 9.78 -3.30
C VAL A 184 20.30 8.55 -3.84
N LEU A 185 19.96 8.14 -5.08
CA LEU A 185 20.58 6.99 -5.73
C LEU A 185 21.90 7.34 -6.42
N GLY A 186 22.05 8.58 -6.85
CA GLY A 186 23.28 9.02 -7.50
C GLY A 186 23.28 10.48 -7.92
N THR A 187 24.48 11.01 -8.12
CA THR A 187 24.71 12.35 -8.64
C THR A 187 25.75 12.29 -9.74
N PHE A 188 25.44 12.93 -10.87
CA PHE A 188 26.28 12.96 -12.06
C PHE A 188 26.47 14.41 -12.51
N ALA A 189 27.71 14.83 -12.67
CA ALA A 189 28.03 16.10 -13.30
C ALA A 189 28.22 15.87 -14.82
N SER A 190 27.77 16.78 -15.66
CA SER A 190 28.12 16.75 -17.08
C SER A 190 29.63 16.88 -17.21
N MET A 191 30.27 15.93 -17.91
CA MET A 191 31.66 16.09 -18.26
C MET A 191 31.76 17.26 -19.26
N SER A 192 32.51 18.29 -18.90
CA SER A 192 32.87 19.32 -19.90
C SER A 192 33.71 18.63 -20.96
N GLU A 193 33.26 18.63 -22.21
CA GLU A 193 34.13 18.28 -23.33
C GLU A 193 35.30 19.29 -23.31
N SER A 194 36.49 18.80 -23.03
CA SER A 194 37.75 19.53 -23.03
C SER A 194 38.34 19.56 -24.41
#